data_a41712c6f5006225781e24b2898d492d
#
_entry.id   a41712c6f5006225781e24b2898d492d
#
_cell.length_a   1.000
_cell.length_b   1.000
_cell.length_c   1.000
_cell.angle_alpha   90.00
_cell.angle_beta   90.00
_cell.angle_gamma   90.00
#
_symmetry.space_group_name_H-M   'P 1'
#
loop_
_entity.id
_entity.type
_entity.pdbx_description
1 polymer ?
#
loop_
_entity_poly.entity_id
_entity_poly.type
_entity_poly.pdbx_seq_one_letter_code
_entity_poly.pdbx_strand_id
1 'polypeptide(L)'
;DKPKDTDGDGLIDKEDSCVIEPGPLVTNGCPDTDADGIADKIDKCVTVPGVVKYEGCPIPDIDKDGITDDKDKCVTVPGVTKYEGCPIPDTDKDMINDEEDKCPTVAGLARYSGCPIPDTDGDGVNDEEDKCINEPGLKENNGCPEIKKEVIQKVEYAARKIQFNFAKATLLKESEKVLDQIAELLINQPELKLDIEGHTSND
;
A
#
# COMPACT_ATOMS: atom_id res chain seq x y z
N ASP A 1 -41.91 -63.37 -23.01
CA ASP A 1 -40.93 -63.28 -21.89
C ASP A 1 -40.60 -61.83 -21.64
N LYS A 2 -40.66 -61.41 -20.39
CA LYS A 2 -40.18 -60.05 -20.02
C LYS A 2 -38.67 -60.03 -20.20
N PRO A 3 -38.13 -58.93 -20.67
CA PRO A 3 -36.68 -58.76 -20.68
C PRO A 3 -36.11 -58.94 -19.28
N LYS A 4 -34.97 -59.62 -19.15
CA LYS A 4 -34.33 -59.88 -17.88
C LYS A 4 -33.61 -58.59 -17.36
N ASP A 5 -33.80 -58.30 -16.10
CA ASP A 5 -33.19 -57.29 -15.32
C ASP A 5 -32.61 -57.98 -14.07
N THR A 6 -31.30 -58.14 -13.97
CA THR A 6 -30.69 -59.06 -13.00
C THR A 6 -30.51 -58.42 -11.64
N ASP A 7 -30.18 -57.15 -11.57
CA ASP A 7 -29.94 -56.40 -10.32
C ASP A 7 -31.13 -55.53 -9.89
N GLY A 8 -32.10 -55.31 -10.80
CA GLY A 8 -33.35 -54.64 -10.48
C GLY A 8 -33.27 -53.12 -10.47
N ASP A 9 -32.32 -52.53 -11.20
CA ASP A 9 -32.16 -51.10 -11.28
C ASP A 9 -33.07 -50.41 -12.32
N GLY A 10 -33.80 -51.22 -13.10
CA GLY A 10 -34.74 -50.77 -14.11
C GLY A 10 -34.18 -50.80 -15.53
N LEU A 11 -32.93 -51.14 -15.72
CA LEU A 11 -32.31 -51.43 -17.01
C LEU A 11 -32.33 -52.95 -17.28
N ILE A 12 -32.60 -53.31 -18.49
CA ILE A 12 -32.53 -54.74 -18.88
C ILE A 12 -31.06 -55.16 -19.11
N ASP A 13 -30.70 -56.40 -18.80
CA ASP A 13 -29.33 -56.94 -18.92
C ASP A 13 -28.65 -56.62 -20.26
N LYS A 14 -29.40 -56.39 -21.32
CA LYS A 14 -28.86 -56.08 -22.65
C LYS A 14 -28.38 -54.61 -22.77
N GLU A 15 -28.98 -53.71 -22.02
CA GLU A 15 -28.76 -52.27 -22.05
C GLU A 15 -27.92 -51.82 -20.87
N ASP A 16 -27.73 -52.71 -19.90
CA ASP A 16 -27.00 -52.48 -18.68
C ASP A 16 -25.50 -52.81 -18.83
N SER A 17 -24.66 -51.87 -18.46
CA SER A 17 -23.21 -52.02 -18.48
C SER A 17 -22.66 -52.68 -17.20
N CYS A 18 -23.47 -52.79 -16.15
CA CYS A 18 -23.10 -53.35 -14.84
C CYS A 18 -24.18 -54.34 -14.30
N VAL A 19 -24.62 -55.26 -15.09
CA VAL A 19 -25.73 -56.27 -14.96
C VAL A 19 -25.98 -56.85 -13.54
N ILE A 20 -25.02 -56.82 -12.64
CA ILE A 20 -25.11 -57.39 -11.28
C ILE A 20 -24.92 -56.34 -10.17
N GLU A 21 -24.68 -55.09 -10.51
CA GLU A 21 -24.45 -53.99 -9.57
C GLU A 21 -25.37 -52.82 -9.95
N PRO A 22 -26.46 -52.59 -9.20
CA PRO A 22 -27.47 -51.63 -9.59
C PRO A 22 -26.91 -50.20 -9.61
N GLY A 23 -27.26 -49.45 -10.65
CA GLY A 23 -26.85 -48.09 -10.81
C GLY A 23 -27.84 -47.21 -11.57
N PRO A 24 -27.60 -45.90 -11.65
CA PRO A 24 -28.52 -44.99 -12.34
C PRO A 24 -28.44 -45.11 -13.87
N LEU A 25 -29.52 -44.73 -14.51
CA LEU A 25 -29.61 -44.68 -15.99
C LEU A 25 -28.53 -43.84 -16.65
N VAL A 26 -28.09 -42.76 -16.01
CA VAL A 26 -27.09 -41.82 -16.53
C VAL A 26 -25.72 -42.48 -16.71
N THR A 27 -25.40 -43.49 -15.93
CA THR A 27 -24.15 -44.27 -15.99
C THR A 27 -24.37 -45.64 -16.66
N ASN A 28 -25.50 -45.82 -17.39
CA ASN A 28 -25.90 -47.06 -18.05
C ASN A 28 -25.95 -48.28 -17.07
N GLY A 29 -26.56 -48.08 -15.91
CA GLY A 29 -26.74 -49.12 -14.90
C GLY A 29 -25.53 -49.40 -14.02
N CYS A 30 -24.46 -48.61 -14.13
CA CYS A 30 -23.31 -48.75 -13.24
C CYS A 30 -23.41 -47.83 -12.02
N PRO A 31 -22.89 -48.26 -10.84
CA PRO A 31 -22.84 -47.46 -9.66
C PRO A 31 -22.16 -46.08 -9.91
N ASP A 32 -22.66 -45.04 -9.22
CA ASP A 32 -22.18 -43.67 -9.24
C ASP A 32 -22.36 -43.13 -7.82
N THR A 33 -21.30 -43.19 -7.03
CA THR A 33 -21.36 -43.01 -5.57
C THR A 33 -21.58 -41.55 -5.18
N ASP A 34 -21.02 -40.61 -5.94
CA ASP A 34 -21.11 -39.15 -5.64
C ASP A 34 -22.14 -38.42 -6.53
N ALA A 35 -22.73 -39.16 -7.47
CA ALA A 35 -23.78 -38.70 -8.38
C ALA A 35 -23.36 -37.58 -9.34
N ASP A 36 -22.11 -37.59 -9.79
CA ASP A 36 -21.61 -36.65 -10.78
C ASP A 36 -21.88 -37.05 -12.24
N GLY A 37 -22.44 -38.25 -12.45
CA GLY A 37 -22.77 -38.82 -13.75
C GLY A 37 -21.62 -39.62 -14.39
N ILE A 38 -20.58 -39.91 -13.63
CA ILE A 38 -19.45 -40.75 -14.04
C ILE A 38 -19.48 -42.03 -13.19
N ALA A 39 -19.51 -43.19 -13.84
CA ALA A 39 -19.55 -44.44 -13.12
C ALA A 39 -18.29 -44.70 -12.29
N ASP A 40 -18.43 -45.23 -11.06
CA ASP A 40 -17.34 -45.50 -10.11
C ASP A 40 -16.13 -46.23 -10.73
N LYS A 41 -16.36 -47.10 -11.70
CA LYS A 41 -15.30 -47.89 -12.39
C LYS A 41 -14.36 -47.04 -13.26
N ILE A 42 -14.78 -45.82 -13.66
CA ILE A 42 -13.99 -44.90 -14.49
C ILE A 42 -13.75 -43.59 -13.79
N ASP A 43 -14.30 -43.43 -12.58
CA ASP A 43 -14.11 -42.28 -11.72
C ASP A 43 -12.86 -42.43 -10.84
N LYS A 44 -11.94 -41.47 -10.87
CA LYS A 44 -10.79 -41.43 -9.98
C LYS A 44 -11.08 -40.85 -8.60
N CYS A 45 -12.17 -40.10 -8.49
CA CYS A 45 -12.58 -39.42 -7.26
C CYS A 45 -13.96 -39.84 -6.78
N VAL A 46 -14.26 -41.16 -6.78
CA VAL A 46 -15.53 -41.86 -6.53
C VAL A 46 -16.47 -41.25 -5.46
N THR A 47 -15.97 -40.44 -4.54
CA THR A 47 -16.74 -39.86 -3.42
C THR A 47 -16.79 -38.34 -3.44
N VAL A 48 -16.23 -37.71 -4.48
CA VAL A 48 -16.16 -36.25 -4.60
C VAL A 48 -16.59 -35.86 -6.02
N PRO A 49 -17.79 -35.31 -6.19
CA PRO A 49 -18.29 -34.93 -7.52
C PRO A 49 -17.32 -34.11 -8.35
N GLY A 50 -17.12 -34.55 -9.58
CA GLY A 50 -16.17 -33.91 -10.47
C GLY A 50 -16.65 -33.73 -11.90
N VAL A 51 -15.74 -33.83 -12.85
CA VAL A 51 -16.07 -33.66 -14.27
C VAL A 51 -15.31 -34.66 -15.15
N VAL A 52 -15.90 -35.01 -16.27
CA VAL A 52 -15.33 -35.98 -17.22
C VAL A 52 -13.90 -35.63 -17.66
N LYS A 53 -13.60 -34.36 -17.84
CA LYS A 53 -12.27 -33.88 -18.24
C LYS A 53 -11.16 -34.27 -17.27
N TYR A 54 -11.50 -34.38 -15.99
CA TYR A 54 -10.58 -34.76 -14.91
C TYR A 54 -10.88 -36.14 -14.35
N GLU A 55 -11.50 -37.00 -15.21
CA GLU A 55 -11.76 -38.41 -14.90
C GLU A 55 -12.56 -38.61 -13.59
N GLY A 56 -13.61 -37.79 -13.38
CA GLY A 56 -14.43 -37.80 -12.20
C GLY A 56 -13.90 -36.96 -11.03
N CYS A 57 -12.76 -36.35 -11.16
CA CYS A 57 -12.26 -35.43 -10.12
C CYS A 57 -12.71 -33.99 -10.34
N PRO A 58 -12.79 -33.20 -9.26
CA PRO A 58 -13.01 -31.76 -9.35
C PRO A 58 -11.96 -31.04 -10.20
N ILE A 59 -12.33 -29.90 -10.76
CA ILE A 59 -11.36 -29.02 -11.42
C ILE A 59 -10.34 -28.57 -10.36
N PRO A 60 -9.03 -28.70 -10.62
CA PRO A 60 -8.01 -28.24 -9.67
C PRO A 60 -8.10 -26.74 -9.36
N ASP A 61 -7.65 -26.39 -8.18
CA ASP A 61 -7.39 -25.03 -7.70
C ASP A 61 -6.03 -25.12 -6.96
N ILE A 62 -4.96 -24.85 -7.71
CA ILE A 62 -3.59 -25.17 -7.25
C ILE A 62 -3.15 -24.25 -6.14
N ASP A 63 -3.45 -22.95 -6.22
CA ASP A 63 -3.04 -21.94 -5.24
C ASP A 63 -4.10 -21.71 -4.15
N LYS A 64 -5.30 -22.29 -4.33
CA LYS A 64 -6.40 -22.28 -3.36
C LYS A 64 -6.99 -20.90 -3.09
N ASP A 65 -7.07 -20.07 -4.10
CA ASP A 65 -7.70 -18.77 -4.00
C ASP A 65 -9.23 -18.80 -4.20
N GLY A 66 -9.78 -20.00 -4.52
CA GLY A 66 -11.19 -20.23 -4.77
C GLY A 66 -11.59 -20.07 -6.24
N ILE A 67 -10.62 -19.86 -7.13
CA ILE A 67 -10.81 -19.80 -8.57
C ILE A 67 -10.13 -21.03 -9.16
N THR A 68 -10.90 -21.82 -9.89
CA THR A 68 -10.38 -23.06 -10.47
C THR A 68 -9.40 -22.77 -11.61
N ASP A 69 -8.38 -23.64 -11.77
CA ASP A 69 -7.28 -23.48 -12.75
C ASP A 69 -7.74 -23.20 -14.19
N ASP A 70 -8.95 -23.62 -14.58
CA ASP A 70 -9.51 -23.37 -15.90
C ASP A 70 -10.02 -21.93 -16.10
N LYS A 71 -10.20 -21.18 -14.99
CA LYS A 71 -10.65 -19.77 -14.96
C LYS A 71 -9.61 -18.83 -14.43
N ASP A 72 -8.51 -19.40 -13.92
CA ASP A 72 -7.43 -18.67 -13.30
C ASP A 72 -6.30 -18.39 -14.30
N LYS A 73 -5.91 -17.12 -14.44
CA LYS A 73 -4.75 -16.72 -15.24
C LYS A 73 -3.43 -16.87 -14.49
N CYS A 74 -3.47 -16.88 -13.15
CA CYS A 74 -2.30 -16.94 -12.27
C CYS A 74 -2.29 -18.21 -11.41
N VAL A 75 -2.58 -19.36 -11.98
CA VAL A 75 -2.79 -20.71 -11.41
C VAL A 75 -1.94 -21.09 -10.18
N THR A 76 -0.84 -20.43 -9.92
CA THR A 76 0.12 -20.75 -8.83
C THR A 76 0.32 -19.60 -7.85
N VAL A 77 -0.38 -18.49 -8.03
CA VAL A 77 -0.24 -17.29 -7.19
C VAL A 77 -1.63 -16.80 -6.82
N PRO A 78 -2.07 -16.99 -5.57
CA PRO A 78 -3.41 -16.61 -5.13
C PRO A 78 -3.77 -15.17 -5.48
N GLY A 79 -4.94 -15.01 -6.05
CA GLY A 79 -5.41 -13.72 -6.49
C GLY A 79 -6.89 -13.47 -6.20
N VAL A 80 -7.53 -12.68 -7.05
CA VAL A 80 -8.93 -12.32 -6.86
C VAL A 80 -9.72 -12.41 -8.16
N THR A 81 -11.01 -12.70 -8.07
CA THR A 81 -11.91 -12.86 -9.22
C THR A 81 -11.89 -11.67 -10.19
N LYS A 82 -11.74 -10.45 -9.67
CA LYS A 82 -11.69 -9.23 -10.48
C LYS A 82 -10.53 -9.22 -11.47
N TYR A 83 -9.42 -9.84 -11.10
CA TYR A 83 -8.21 -9.96 -11.93
C TYR A 83 -8.02 -11.38 -12.47
N GLU A 84 -9.15 -12.14 -12.59
CA GLU A 84 -9.18 -13.48 -13.18
C GLU A 84 -8.18 -14.43 -12.53
N GLY A 85 -8.12 -14.44 -11.19
CA GLY A 85 -7.24 -15.28 -10.40
C GLY A 85 -5.83 -14.69 -10.18
N CYS A 86 -5.54 -13.52 -10.72
CA CYS A 86 -4.27 -12.85 -10.43
C CYS A 86 -4.37 -11.91 -9.22
N PRO A 87 -3.25 -11.66 -8.53
CA PRO A 87 -3.17 -10.64 -7.51
C PRO A 87 -3.55 -9.25 -8.05
N ILE A 88 -4.00 -8.36 -7.16
CA ILE A 88 -4.18 -6.96 -7.50
C ILE A 88 -2.81 -6.41 -7.91
N PRO A 89 -2.68 -5.72 -9.07
CA PRO A 89 -1.43 -5.12 -9.49
C PRO A 89 -0.86 -4.14 -8.47
N ASP A 90 0.46 -4.03 -8.43
CA ASP A 90 1.25 -3.02 -7.76
C ASP A 90 2.23 -2.50 -8.81
N THR A 91 1.86 -1.39 -9.46
CA THR A 91 2.52 -0.92 -10.69
C THR A 91 3.90 -0.33 -10.43
N ASP A 92 4.08 0.39 -9.33
CA ASP A 92 5.34 1.04 -8.95
C ASP A 92 6.16 0.26 -7.93
N LYS A 93 5.57 -0.82 -7.38
CA LYS A 93 6.21 -1.80 -6.48
C LYS A 93 6.61 -1.24 -5.12
N ASP A 94 5.77 -0.37 -4.57
CA ASP A 94 5.95 0.17 -3.22
C ASP A 94 5.29 -0.67 -2.12
N MET A 95 4.70 -1.84 -2.50
CA MET A 95 3.96 -2.81 -1.67
C MET A 95 2.55 -2.34 -1.31
N ILE A 96 2.01 -1.36 -2.00
CA ILE A 96 0.62 -0.95 -1.93
C ILE A 96 0.01 -1.22 -3.29
N ASN A 97 -1.06 -2.00 -3.31
CA ASN A 97 -1.68 -2.34 -4.59
C ASN A 97 -2.38 -1.12 -5.22
N ASP A 98 -2.49 -1.14 -6.55
CA ASP A 98 -3.04 -0.03 -7.34
C ASP A 98 -4.45 0.43 -6.92
N GLU A 99 -5.23 -0.42 -6.22
CA GLU A 99 -6.57 -0.05 -5.74
C GLU A 99 -6.55 0.75 -4.44
N GLU A 100 -5.54 0.54 -3.60
CA GLU A 100 -5.36 1.22 -2.32
C GLU A 100 -4.41 2.41 -2.45
N ASP A 101 -3.63 2.45 -3.54
CA ASP A 101 -2.64 3.46 -3.82
C ASP A 101 -3.25 4.70 -4.49
N LYS A 102 -3.00 5.88 -3.93
CA LYS A 102 -3.39 7.16 -4.54
C LYS A 102 -2.43 7.62 -5.64
N CYS A 103 -1.21 7.08 -5.65
CA CYS A 103 -0.17 7.40 -6.62
C CYS A 103 0.37 6.15 -7.36
N PRO A 104 -0.47 5.33 -8.03
CA PRO A 104 -0.13 3.96 -8.48
C PRO A 104 1.04 3.84 -9.45
N THR A 105 1.69 4.91 -9.82
CA THR A 105 2.80 4.95 -10.78
C THR A 105 4.05 5.60 -10.21
N VAL A 106 4.02 6.02 -8.94
CA VAL A 106 5.12 6.72 -8.28
C VAL A 106 5.26 6.19 -6.87
N ALA A 107 6.20 5.29 -6.67
CA ALA A 107 6.43 4.62 -5.40
C ALA A 107 6.51 5.59 -4.22
N GLY A 108 5.75 5.30 -3.18
CA GLY A 108 5.63 6.16 -2.02
C GLY A 108 5.62 5.41 -0.70
N LEU A 109 4.82 5.87 0.23
CA LEU A 109 4.77 5.33 1.59
C LEU A 109 3.33 5.07 2.03
N ALA A 110 3.12 4.01 2.79
CA ALA A 110 1.80 3.62 3.30
C ALA A 110 1.12 4.75 4.10
N ARG A 111 1.87 5.54 4.87
CA ARG A 111 1.34 6.69 5.63
C ARG A 111 0.82 7.83 4.76
N TYR A 112 1.25 7.88 3.49
CA TYR A 112 0.76 8.81 2.47
C TYR A 112 -0.12 8.11 1.44
N SER A 113 -0.63 6.91 1.78
CA SER A 113 -1.52 6.11 0.92
C SER A 113 -0.88 5.83 -0.45
N GLY A 114 0.40 5.40 -0.47
CA GLY A 114 1.14 5.09 -1.68
C GLY A 114 1.79 6.30 -2.38
N CYS A 115 1.57 7.51 -1.88
CA CYS A 115 2.25 8.66 -2.47
C CYS A 115 3.61 8.95 -1.80
N PRO A 116 4.55 9.59 -2.50
CA PRO A 116 5.76 10.15 -1.91
C PRO A 116 5.44 11.15 -0.78
N ILE A 117 6.42 11.41 0.07
CA ILE A 117 6.32 12.51 1.03
C ILE A 117 6.11 13.81 0.24
N PRO A 118 5.10 14.63 0.58
CA PRO A 118 4.90 15.92 -0.08
C PRO A 118 6.15 16.82 -0.03
N ASP A 119 6.28 17.67 -1.03
CA ASP A 119 7.21 18.78 -1.10
C ASP A 119 6.35 19.99 -1.50
N THR A 120 5.93 20.75 -0.49
CA THR A 120 4.85 21.74 -0.64
C THR A 120 5.28 22.96 -1.45
N ASP A 121 6.52 23.39 -1.35
CA ASP A 121 7.04 24.54 -2.09
C ASP A 121 7.88 24.17 -3.31
N GLY A 122 8.21 22.87 -3.47
CA GLY A 122 8.85 22.34 -4.66
C GLY A 122 10.36 22.60 -4.74
N ASP A 123 11.04 22.76 -3.62
CA ASP A 123 12.49 23.05 -3.58
C ASP A 123 13.38 21.79 -3.61
N GLY A 124 12.75 20.60 -3.53
CA GLY A 124 13.42 19.29 -3.53
C GLY A 124 13.80 18.80 -2.14
N VAL A 125 13.32 19.45 -1.08
CA VAL A 125 13.32 18.99 0.30
C VAL A 125 11.87 18.66 0.68
N ASN A 126 11.63 17.44 1.11
CA ASN A 126 10.27 17.04 1.47
C ASN A 126 9.81 17.68 2.79
N ASP A 127 8.50 17.83 2.97
CA ASP A 127 7.89 18.52 4.11
C ASP A 127 8.32 18.01 5.50
N GLU A 128 8.81 16.75 5.60
CA GLU A 128 9.28 16.19 6.87
C GLU A 128 10.71 16.64 7.22
N GLU A 129 11.54 16.92 6.21
CA GLU A 129 12.92 17.36 6.36
C GLU A 129 13.04 18.89 6.24
N ASP A 130 11.99 19.51 5.70
CA ASP A 130 11.94 20.95 5.45
C ASP A 130 11.52 21.75 6.70
N LYS A 131 12.32 22.73 7.06
CA LYS A 131 12.00 23.67 8.14
C LYS A 131 11.18 24.87 7.68
N CYS A 132 11.15 25.12 6.36
CA CYS A 132 10.47 26.26 5.75
C CYS A 132 9.46 25.81 4.68
N ILE A 133 8.63 24.84 4.98
CA ILE A 133 7.68 24.10 4.13
C ILE A 133 6.95 24.90 3.03
N ASN A 134 6.82 26.21 3.17
CA ASN A 134 6.08 27.06 2.24
C ASN A 134 6.99 28.08 1.52
N GLU A 135 8.29 28.03 1.73
CA GLU A 135 9.25 28.99 1.18
C GLU A 135 10.47 28.26 0.61
N PRO A 136 10.57 28.14 -0.73
CA PRO A 136 11.64 27.39 -1.37
C PRO A 136 13.04 27.84 -0.92
N GLY A 137 13.86 26.88 -0.52
CA GLY A 137 15.20 27.17 -0.03
C GLY A 137 16.27 26.22 -0.55
N LEU A 138 17.30 26.02 0.24
CA LEU A 138 18.43 25.17 -0.11
C LEU A 138 18.44 23.91 0.77
N LYS A 139 18.78 22.79 0.18
CA LYS A 139 18.92 21.50 0.91
C LYS A 139 19.93 21.60 2.06
N GLU A 140 21.04 22.34 1.85
CA GLU A 140 22.06 22.59 2.86
C GLU A 140 21.54 23.40 4.05
N ASN A 141 20.43 24.12 3.85
CA ASN A 141 19.75 24.92 4.88
C ASN A 141 18.44 24.29 5.35
N ASN A 142 18.26 22.96 5.12
CA ASN A 142 17.04 22.21 5.43
C ASN A 142 15.78 22.86 4.84
N GLY A 143 15.81 23.18 3.55
CA GLY A 143 14.66 23.75 2.83
C GLY A 143 14.44 25.27 3.07
N CYS A 144 15.23 25.91 3.90
CA CYS A 144 15.05 27.35 4.13
C CYS A 144 15.87 28.21 3.16
N PRO A 145 15.36 29.39 2.79
CA PRO A 145 16.10 30.37 2.01
C PRO A 145 17.43 30.81 2.68
N GLU A 146 18.39 31.16 1.88
CA GLU A 146 19.66 31.72 2.40
C GLU A 146 19.40 33.09 3.04
N ILE A 147 19.83 33.26 4.31
CA ILE A 147 19.73 34.57 4.99
C ILE A 147 20.64 35.56 4.29
N LYS A 148 20.06 36.67 3.82
CA LYS A 148 20.82 37.71 3.12
C LYS A 148 21.94 38.25 4.01
N LYS A 149 23.14 38.40 3.45
CA LYS A 149 24.31 38.92 4.17
C LYS A 149 24.05 40.25 4.87
N GLU A 150 23.19 41.10 4.30
CA GLU A 150 22.79 42.38 4.91
C GLU A 150 22.05 42.18 6.25
N VAL A 151 21.21 41.13 6.34
CA VAL A 151 20.48 40.79 7.57
C VAL A 151 21.46 40.35 8.64
N ILE A 152 22.39 39.45 8.28
CA ILE A 152 23.42 38.95 9.20
C ILE A 152 24.26 40.15 9.73
N GLN A 153 24.70 41.04 8.84
CA GLN A 153 25.48 42.22 9.23
C GLN A 153 24.71 43.15 10.17
N LYS A 154 23.40 43.35 9.96
CA LYS A 154 22.56 44.17 10.84
C LYS A 154 22.44 43.56 12.23
N VAL A 155 22.21 42.24 12.28
CA VAL A 155 22.12 41.51 13.56
C VAL A 155 23.46 41.54 14.31
N GLU A 156 24.56 41.27 13.64
CA GLU A 156 25.90 41.36 14.24
C GLU A 156 26.24 42.77 14.74
N TYR A 157 25.89 43.81 13.97
CA TYR A 157 26.04 45.18 14.42
C TYR A 157 25.22 45.45 15.67
N ALA A 158 23.98 45.05 15.71
CA ALA A 158 23.09 45.21 16.84
C ALA A 158 23.64 44.49 18.09
N ALA A 159 24.08 43.24 17.96
CA ALA A 159 24.66 42.49 19.06
C ALA A 159 25.83 43.18 19.74
N ARG A 160 26.67 43.88 18.94
CA ARG A 160 27.82 44.65 19.47
C ARG A 160 27.43 45.99 20.09
N LYS A 161 26.24 46.52 19.82
CA LYS A 161 25.80 47.87 20.25
C LYS A 161 24.82 47.82 21.42
N ILE A 162 24.26 46.67 21.73
CA ILE A 162 23.36 46.48 22.88
C ILE A 162 24.23 46.53 24.17
N GLN A 163 24.00 47.52 25.00
CA GLN A 163 24.73 47.74 26.26
C GLN A 163 23.77 48.09 27.36
N PHE A 164 24.11 47.66 28.56
CA PHE A 164 23.37 47.95 29.79
C PHE A 164 24.01 49.14 30.56
N ASN A 165 23.21 49.83 31.35
CA ASN A 165 23.71 50.80 32.30
C ASN A 165 24.58 50.10 33.35
N PHE A 166 25.66 50.74 33.73
CA PHE A 166 26.59 50.18 34.72
C PHE A 166 25.86 49.76 36.01
N ALA A 167 26.09 48.53 36.44
CA ALA A 167 25.46 47.90 37.59
C ALA A 167 23.92 47.91 37.62
N LYS A 168 23.23 47.98 36.43
CA LYS A 168 21.78 47.98 36.34
C LYS A 168 21.31 47.00 35.23
N ALA A 169 20.11 46.47 35.40
CA ALA A 169 19.42 45.63 34.38
C ALA A 169 18.65 46.45 33.35
N THR A 170 19.00 47.74 33.18
CA THR A 170 18.35 48.64 32.20
C THR A 170 19.28 48.93 31.05
N LEU A 171 18.73 48.94 29.87
CA LEU A 171 19.47 49.24 28.61
C LEU A 171 19.87 50.73 28.55
N LEU A 172 20.95 50.99 27.84
CA LEU A 172 21.28 52.37 27.40
C LEU A 172 20.25 52.78 26.33
N LYS A 173 19.89 54.08 26.34
CA LYS A 173 18.91 54.64 25.39
C LYS A 173 19.28 54.46 23.90
N GLU A 174 20.57 54.32 23.61
CA GLU A 174 21.07 54.03 22.26
C GLU A 174 20.82 52.57 21.88
N SER A 175 20.87 51.65 22.84
CA SER A 175 20.57 50.22 22.64
C SER A 175 19.08 49.98 22.32
N GLU A 176 18.18 50.78 22.88
CA GLU A 176 16.73 50.70 22.57
C GLU A 176 16.48 50.94 21.06
N LYS A 177 17.14 51.96 20.46
CA LYS A 177 17.01 52.25 19.04
C LYS A 177 17.52 51.12 18.13
N VAL A 178 18.58 50.45 18.58
CA VAL A 178 19.14 49.31 17.84
C VAL A 178 18.19 48.10 17.91
N LEU A 179 17.59 47.88 19.08
CA LEU A 179 16.56 46.83 19.23
C LEU A 179 15.30 47.11 18.40
N ASP A 180 14.86 48.38 18.32
CA ASP A 180 13.76 48.77 17.45
C ASP A 180 14.05 48.45 15.97
N GLN A 181 15.29 48.67 15.51
CA GLN A 181 15.67 48.31 14.15
C GLN A 181 15.67 46.81 13.90
N ILE A 182 16.08 46.01 14.88
CA ILE A 182 15.98 44.53 14.79
C ILE A 182 14.52 44.08 14.83
N ALA A 183 13.69 44.67 15.70
CA ALA A 183 12.27 44.35 15.74
C ALA A 183 11.58 44.67 14.41
N GLU A 184 11.87 45.80 13.78
CA GLU A 184 11.39 46.18 12.46
C GLU A 184 11.83 45.17 11.37
N LEU A 185 13.07 44.70 11.44
CA LEU A 185 13.61 43.70 10.53
C LEU A 185 12.85 42.37 10.67
N LEU A 186 12.60 41.90 11.90
CA LEU A 186 11.85 40.65 12.16
C LEU A 186 10.37 40.79 11.79
N ILE A 187 9.77 41.98 11.94
CA ILE A 187 8.38 42.23 11.48
C ILE A 187 8.28 42.11 9.95
N ASN A 188 9.32 42.59 9.23
CA ASN A 188 9.36 42.51 7.77
C ASN A 188 9.82 41.16 7.20
N GLN A 189 10.34 40.28 8.04
CA GLN A 189 10.83 38.95 7.70
C GLN A 189 10.39 37.97 8.81
N PRO A 190 9.10 37.60 8.84
CA PRO A 190 8.51 36.80 9.92
C PRO A 190 9.05 35.36 10.02
N GLU A 191 9.69 34.88 8.97
CA GLU A 191 10.40 33.60 8.90
C GLU A 191 11.66 33.57 9.75
N LEU A 192 12.28 34.73 10.02
CA LEU A 192 13.49 34.82 10.83
C LEU A 192 13.20 34.72 12.31
N LYS A 193 13.96 33.89 13.00
CA LYS A 193 13.96 33.76 14.45
C LYS A 193 15.32 34.23 14.98
N LEU A 194 15.29 35.01 16.02
CA LEU A 194 16.51 35.53 16.69
C LEU A 194 16.51 35.06 18.15
N ASP A 195 17.51 34.26 18.51
CA ASP A 195 17.78 33.91 19.91
C ASP A 195 18.75 34.95 20.50
N ILE A 196 18.39 35.53 21.64
CA ILE A 196 19.18 36.51 22.33
C ILE A 196 19.73 35.94 23.62
N GLU A 197 21.03 35.72 23.67
CA GLU A 197 21.72 35.26 24.88
C GLU A 197 22.50 36.41 25.52
N GLY A 198 22.29 36.62 26.80
CA GLY A 198 23.04 37.62 27.58
C GLY A 198 24.07 36.92 28.47
N HIS A 199 25.33 37.25 28.26
CA HIS A 199 26.41 36.78 29.13
C HIS A 199 26.93 37.93 30.04
N THR A 200 27.02 37.66 31.34
CA THR A 200 27.68 38.59 32.30
C THR A 200 29.17 38.24 32.35
N SER A 201 30.03 39.24 32.32
CA SER A 201 31.45 39.03 32.67
C SER A 201 31.58 38.72 34.16
N ASN A 202 32.23 37.62 34.47
CA ASN A 202 32.65 37.31 35.86
C ASN A 202 33.97 38.06 36.10
N ASP A 203 33.90 39.30 36.54
CA ASP A 203 35.02 40.01 37.10
C ASP A 203 34.90 39.97 38.65
#